data_51bbeac4be63954f47440600364dd5b8
#
_entry.id   51bbeac4be63954f47440600364dd5b8
#
_cell.length_a   1.000
_cell.length_b   1.000
_cell.length_c   1.000
_cell.angle_alpha   90.00
_cell.angle_beta   90.00
_cell.angle_gamma   90.00
#
_symmetry.space_group_name_H-M   'P 1'
#
loop_
_entity.id
_entity.type
_entity.pdbx_description
1 polymer ?
#
loop_
_entity_poly.entity_id
_entity_poly.type
_entity_poly.pdbx_seq_one_letter_code
_entity_poly.pdbx_strand_id
1 'polypeptide(L)'
;MKRETIETIVADLRAGRVPELAVEDFPAFSEEATAGDAHIGPATLEAIAATLTEADIPTFERALRAMDEGDLAWLGFKVVYDGAAAQGNVDNEVTKKYGEQGSADGEPLVFFCNDAKEIVASRELSPRDIFQAKDVTRGPSMHNDQFDGLTWASEPLFGKVRVWLLGASDAAVEVAQLADHVGFHVVAVDYDPAFLNEERFPTAERIMLHGGNFDELANMPGRPEDYVCVLTRGHMFDPESCIWALQNGVHYVGMMGCAGKNSTVHDLVVGAGITETDWDRVKRPIGLSFGAKTPAELAIAIVGELVDVRYRQRYSEEAQARHEKSLGREEPLWPRLRRRRKSRGKTRSALPRATLSVIPCFSKRTRCD
;
A
#
# COMPACT_ATOMS: atom_id res chain seq x y z
N MET A 1 -14.75 3.07 2.95
CA MET A 1 -16.06 3.74 3.18
C MET A 1 -15.90 4.80 4.25
N LYS A 2 -16.65 5.94 4.15
CA LYS A 2 -16.60 7.03 5.14
C LYS A 2 -17.49 6.72 6.35
N ARG A 3 -17.10 7.26 7.52
CA ARG A 3 -17.86 7.13 8.77
C ARG A 3 -19.28 7.67 8.62
N GLU A 4 -19.39 8.88 8.09
CA GLU A 4 -20.66 9.61 7.95
C GLU A 4 -21.68 8.82 7.11
N THR A 5 -21.21 8.11 6.10
CA THR A 5 -22.04 7.22 5.27
C THR A 5 -22.62 6.08 6.11
N ILE A 6 -21.79 5.42 6.93
CA ILE A 6 -22.23 4.32 7.78
C ILE A 6 -23.22 4.82 8.85
N GLU A 7 -22.97 5.97 9.45
CA GLU A 7 -23.86 6.59 10.42
C GLU A 7 -25.23 6.93 9.79
N THR A 8 -25.23 7.41 8.56
CA THR A 8 -26.47 7.70 7.80
C THR A 8 -27.25 6.41 7.51
N ILE A 9 -26.56 5.36 7.06
CA ILE A 9 -27.19 4.05 6.84
C ILE A 9 -27.88 3.56 8.13
N VAL A 10 -27.18 3.59 9.25
CA VAL A 10 -27.74 3.16 10.55
C VAL A 10 -28.95 4.00 10.95
N ALA A 11 -28.89 5.32 10.73
CA ALA A 11 -30.00 6.21 11.03
C ALA A 11 -31.24 5.94 10.16
N ASP A 12 -31.04 5.67 8.88
CA ASP A 12 -32.12 5.34 7.96
C ASP A 12 -32.77 4.01 8.29
N LEU A 13 -31.96 2.96 8.53
CA LEU A 13 -32.48 1.65 8.92
C LEU A 13 -33.26 1.71 10.22
N ARG A 14 -32.81 2.44 11.24
CA ARG A 14 -33.55 2.68 12.49
C ARG A 14 -34.88 3.40 12.28
N ALA A 15 -34.94 4.25 11.25
CA ALA A 15 -36.16 4.97 10.90
C ALA A 15 -37.06 4.19 9.95
N GLY A 16 -36.70 2.94 9.60
CA GLY A 16 -37.43 2.10 8.65
C GLY A 16 -37.37 2.62 7.20
N ARG A 17 -36.32 3.38 6.87
CA ARG A 17 -36.09 3.91 5.52
C ARG A 17 -35.06 3.06 4.81
N VAL A 18 -35.19 2.95 3.48
CA VAL A 18 -34.12 2.39 2.62
C VAL A 18 -33.00 3.45 2.52
N PRO A 19 -31.76 3.13 2.87
CA PRO A 19 -30.66 4.09 2.77
C PRO A 19 -30.33 4.39 1.30
N GLU A 20 -29.91 5.63 1.02
CA GLU A 20 -29.38 6.02 -0.27
C GLU A 20 -27.87 5.76 -0.29
N LEU A 21 -27.38 4.97 -1.27
CA LEU A 21 -25.97 4.64 -1.43
C LEU A 21 -25.46 5.25 -2.72
N ALA A 22 -24.37 6.01 -2.65
CA ALA A 22 -23.73 6.63 -3.80
C ALA A 22 -22.41 5.93 -4.14
N VAL A 23 -21.99 5.95 -5.41
CA VAL A 23 -20.73 5.32 -5.86
C VAL A 23 -19.52 5.91 -5.12
N GLU A 24 -19.57 7.20 -4.79
CA GLU A 24 -18.52 7.92 -4.05
C GLU A 24 -18.31 7.41 -2.62
N ASP A 25 -19.29 6.71 -2.07
CA ASP A 25 -19.22 6.10 -0.73
C ASP A 25 -18.41 4.78 -0.74
N PHE A 26 -18.19 4.23 -1.93
CA PHE A 26 -17.51 2.96 -2.15
C PHE A 26 -16.27 3.15 -3.04
N PRO A 27 -15.24 3.87 -2.59
CA PRO A 27 -14.06 4.17 -3.40
C PRO A 27 -13.32 2.92 -3.89
N ALA A 28 -13.32 1.82 -3.13
CA ALA A 28 -12.70 0.58 -3.56
C ALA A 28 -13.46 -0.11 -4.72
N PHE A 29 -14.73 0.24 -4.93
CA PHE A 29 -15.54 -0.29 -6.03
C PHE A 29 -15.52 0.62 -7.25
N SER A 30 -15.21 1.90 -7.08
CA SER A 30 -15.16 2.89 -8.16
C SER A 30 -13.82 2.93 -8.89
N GLU A 31 -12.75 2.44 -8.26
CA GLU A 31 -11.45 2.33 -8.93
C GLU A 31 -11.52 1.22 -10.00
N GLU A 32 -11.02 1.52 -11.21
CA GLU A 32 -11.01 0.65 -12.39
C GLU A 32 -10.21 -0.67 -12.22
N ALA A 33 -10.02 -1.13 -11.00
CA ALA A 33 -9.30 -2.35 -10.65
C ALA A 33 -10.04 -3.63 -11.07
N THR A 34 -10.97 -3.54 -11.98
CA THR A 34 -11.73 -4.69 -12.46
C THR A 34 -11.12 -5.25 -13.73
N ALA A 35 -10.20 -6.16 -13.57
CA ALA A 35 -9.98 -7.16 -14.61
C ALA A 35 -11.22 -8.07 -14.68
N GLY A 36 -12.27 -7.62 -15.35
CA GLY A 36 -13.50 -8.38 -15.54
C GLY A 36 -14.77 -7.50 -15.45
N ASP A 37 -15.82 -7.90 -16.12
CA ASP A 37 -17.04 -7.14 -16.36
C ASP A 37 -17.95 -6.85 -15.14
N ALA A 38 -17.49 -7.02 -13.91
CA ALA A 38 -18.25 -6.75 -12.70
C ALA A 38 -18.01 -5.31 -12.23
N HIS A 39 -18.88 -4.44 -12.61
CA HIS A 39 -18.90 -3.06 -12.21
C HIS A 39 -20.02 -2.80 -11.20
N ILE A 40 -19.69 -2.27 -10.01
CA ILE A 40 -20.70 -1.83 -9.06
C ILE A 40 -21.14 -0.42 -9.47
N GLY A 41 -22.20 -0.37 -10.25
CA GLY A 41 -22.85 0.87 -10.67
C GLY A 41 -24.01 1.27 -9.76
N PRO A 42 -24.67 2.42 -10.03
CA PRO A 42 -25.81 2.90 -9.25
C PRO A 42 -26.92 1.87 -9.06
N ALA A 43 -27.27 1.13 -10.11
CA ALA A 43 -28.31 0.10 -10.02
C ALA A 43 -27.97 -1.04 -9.06
N THR A 44 -26.69 -1.40 -8.97
CA THR A 44 -26.21 -2.40 -8.00
C THR A 44 -26.28 -1.88 -6.57
N LEU A 45 -25.94 -0.60 -6.36
CA LEU A 45 -26.03 0.04 -5.05
C LEU A 45 -27.48 0.17 -4.60
N GLU A 46 -28.40 0.52 -5.49
CA GLU A 46 -29.84 0.52 -5.23
C GLU A 46 -30.33 -0.88 -4.83
N ALA A 47 -29.89 -1.93 -5.52
CA ALA A 47 -30.23 -3.30 -5.18
C ALA A 47 -29.66 -3.70 -3.80
N ILE A 48 -28.43 -3.32 -3.48
CA ILE A 48 -27.86 -3.53 -2.14
C ILE A 48 -28.68 -2.80 -1.08
N ALA A 49 -28.97 -1.52 -1.29
CA ALA A 49 -29.74 -0.69 -0.36
C ALA A 49 -31.13 -1.28 -0.07
N ALA A 50 -31.80 -1.77 -1.11
CA ALA A 50 -33.14 -2.38 -0.99
C ALA A 50 -33.15 -3.68 -0.17
N THR A 51 -31.99 -4.35 0.02
CA THR A 51 -31.88 -5.59 0.83
C THR A 51 -31.54 -5.31 2.28
N LEU A 52 -31.07 -4.11 2.61
CA LEU A 52 -30.70 -3.75 3.98
C LEU A 52 -31.95 -3.61 4.87
N THR A 53 -31.84 -4.14 6.06
CA THR A 53 -32.91 -4.15 7.05
C THR A 53 -32.40 -3.73 8.44
N GLU A 54 -33.30 -3.55 9.39
CA GLU A 54 -32.93 -3.30 10.78
C GLU A 54 -32.01 -4.38 11.37
N ALA A 55 -32.10 -5.63 10.88
CA ALA A 55 -31.24 -6.73 11.29
C ALA A 55 -29.77 -6.53 10.95
N ASP A 56 -29.44 -5.66 9.99
CA ASP A 56 -28.06 -5.35 9.58
C ASP A 56 -27.40 -4.26 10.44
N ILE A 57 -28.17 -3.54 11.27
CA ILE A 57 -27.65 -2.47 12.14
C ILE A 57 -26.43 -2.94 12.97
N PRO A 58 -26.45 -4.12 13.64
CA PRO A 58 -25.30 -4.58 14.42
C PRO A 58 -24.00 -4.72 13.60
N THR A 59 -24.12 -5.07 12.31
CA THR A 59 -22.98 -5.16 11.39
C THR A 59 -22.36 -3.79 11.15
N PHE A 60 -23.16 -2.78 10.87
CA PHE A 60 -22.70 -1.40 10.68
C PHE A 60 -22.17 -0.78 11.99
N GLU A 61 -22.81 -1.04 13.12
CA GLU A 61 -22.31 -0.57 14.43
C GLU A 61 -20.96 -1.21 14.79
N ARG A 62 -20.74 -2.49 14.43
CA ARG A 62 -19.44 -3.12 14.60
C ARG A 62 -18.39 -2.47 13.71
N ALA A 63 -18.77 -2.08 12.48
CA ALA A 63 -17.91 -1.33 11.58
C ALA A 63 -17.50 0.04 12.18
N LEU A 64 -18.44 0.79 12.71
CA LEU A 64 -18.15 2.07 13.37
C LEU A 64 -17.21 1.91 14.58
N ARG A 65 -17.44 0.90 15.42
CA ARG A 65 -16.53 0.60 16.54
C ARG A 65 -15.12 0.25 16.07
N ALA A 66 -14.98 -0.54 14.99
CA ALA A 66 -13.67 -0.84 14.42
C ALA A 66 -12.92 0.40 13.95
N MET A 67 -13.65 1.38 13.37
CA MET A 67 -13.07 2.67 13.00
C MET A 67 -12.61 3.48 14.22
N ASP A 68 -13.35 3.44 15.33
CA ASP A 68 -12.97 4.10 16.59
C ASP A 68 -11.75 3.44 17.24
N GLU A 69 -11.67 2.13 17.18
CA GLU A 69 -10.60 1.31 17.75
C GLU A 69 -9.33 1.32 16.85
N GLY A 70 -9.45 1.83 15.62
CA GLY A 70 -8.37 1.80 14.63
C GLY A 70 -8.08 0.41 14.08
N ASP A 71 -9.06 -0.50 14.17
CA ASP A 71 -8.95 -1.87 13.71
C ASP A 71 -8.81 -1.94 12.19
N LEU A 72 -8.01 -2.90 11.71
CA LEU A 72 -8.04 -3.31 10.32
C LEU A 72 -9.28 -4.12 10.04
N ALA A 73 -10.25 -3.48 9.42
CA ALA A 73 -11.54 -4.07 9.18
C ALA A 73 -12.11 -3.64 7.82
N TRP A 74 -13.03 -4.42 7.35
CA TRP A 74 -13.73 -4.23 6.07
C TRP A 74 -15.23 -4.41 6.28
N LEU A 75 -15.99 -3.64 5.56
CA LEU A 75 -17.41 -3.86 5.34
C LEU A 75 -17.57 -4.54 3.98
N GLY A 76 -18.16 -5.72 3.94
CA GLY A 76 -18.28 -6.52 2.75
C GLY A 76 -19.73 -6.71 2.32
N PHE A 77 -19.90 -6.98 1.04
CA PHE A 77 -21.19 -7.16 0.40
C PHE A 77 -21.14 -8.38 -0.52
N LYS A 78 -22.16 -9.22 -0.41
CA LYS A 78 -22.50 -10.26 -1.37
C LYS A 78 -23.66 -9.75 -2.20
N VAL A 79 -23.46 -9.62 -3.49
CA VAL A 79 -24.44 -9.10 -4.42
C VAL A 79 -24.82 -10.17 -5.44
N VAL A 80 -26.09 -10.31 -5.70
CA VAL A 80 -26.61 -11.21 -6.73
C VAL A 80 -26.83 -10.43 -8.01
N TYR A 81 -26.24 -10.87 -9.10
CA TYR A 81 -26.44 -10.32 -10.43
C TYR A 81 -27.41 -11.15 -11.25
N ASP A 82 -28.48 -10.52 -11.69
CA ASP A 82 -29.41 -11.04 -12.69
C ASP A 82 -28.95 -10.69 -14.12
N GLY A 83 -27.72 -10.94 -14.48
CA GLY A 83 -27.21 -10.45 -15.75
C GLY A 83 -26.51 -11.48 -16.63
N ALA A 84 -26.35 -11.16 -17.90
CA ALA A 84 -25.68 -11.98 -18.90
C ALA A 84 -24.21 -12.32 -18.57
N ALA A 85 -23.57 -11.57 -17.68
CA ALA A 85 -22.24 -11.86 -17.17
C ALA A 85 -22.21 -13.14 -16.29
N ALA A 86 -23.31 -13.45 -15.60
CA ALA A 86 -23.47 -14.68 -14.84
C ALA A 86 -23.49 -15.92 -15.73
N GLN A 87 -23.94 -15.80 -16.97
CA GLN A 87 -24.03 -16.91 -17.91
C GLN A 87 -22.68 -17.33 -18.51
N GLY A 88 -21.69 -16.45 -18.54
CA GLY A 88 -20.37 -16.74 -19.10
C GLY A 88 -19.52 -17.72 -18.28
N ASN A 89 -19.82 -17.94 -17.01
CA ASN A 89 -19.01 -18.75 -16.10
C ASN A 89 -19.58 -20.16 -15.83
N VAL A 90 -20.76 -20.45 -16.32
CA VAL A 90 -21.47 -21.71 -16.02
C VAL A 90 -20.80 -22.97 -16.61
N ASP A 91 -19.92 -22.81 -17.59
CA ASP A 91 -19.31 -23.92 -18.33
C ASP A 91 -17.82 -24.17 -18.02
N ASN A 92 -17.27 -23.57 -16.97
CA ASN A 92 -15.87 -23.83 -16.66
C ASN A 92 -15.68 -25.15 -15.91
N GLU A 93 -14.49 -25.76 -16.06
CA GLU A 93 -14.19 -27.06 -15.43
C GLU A 93 -14.21 -27.02 -13.89
N VAL A 94 -14.04 -25.84 -13.29
CA VAL A 94 -14.10 -25.63 -11.85
C VAL A 94 -15.53 -25.77 -11.36
N THR A 95 -16.49 -25.20 -12.05
CA THR A 95 -17.92 -25.34 -11.77
C THR A 95 -18.36 -26.81 -11.84
N LYS A 96 -17.89 -27.55 -12.88
CA LYS A 96 -18.16 -28.97 -13.04
C LYS A 96 -17.57 -29.85 -11.91
N LYS A 97 -16.42 -29.44 -11.37
CA LYS A 97 -15.69 -30.19 -10.36
C LYS A 97 -16.19 -29.94 -8.93
N TYR A 98 -16.68 -28.75 -8.64
CA TYR A 98 -17.06 -28.32 -7.27
C TYR A 98 -18.54 -27.93 -7.14
N GLY A 99 -19.29 -27.88 -8.24
CA GLY A 99 -20.63 -27.30 -8.34
C GLY A 99 -21.76 -28.07 -7.65
N GLU A 100 -21.54 -29.31 -7.19
CA GLU A 100 -22.56 -30.07 -6.49
C GLU A 100 -22.52 -29.97 -4.95
N GLN A 101 -21.55 -29.26 -4.39
CA GLN A 101 -21.42 -29.11 -2.95
C GLN A 101 -21.98 -27.78 -2.44
N GLY A 102 -23.26 -27.64 -2.52
CA GLY A 102 -24.03 -26.56 -1.88
C GLY A 102 -24.30 -25.43 -2.84
N SER A 103 -25.56 -25.26 -3.17
CA SER A 103 -26.05 -24.02 -3.76
C SER A 103 -25.59 -22.87 -2.87
N ALA A 104 -24.93 -21.88 -3.45
CA ALA A 104 -24.76 -20.64 -2.77
C ALA A 104 -26.16 -20.16 -2.41
N ASP A 105 -26.36 -19.84 -1.15
CA ASP A 105 -27.51 -19.09 -0.74
C ASP A 105 -27.49 -17.81 -1.56
N GLY A 106 -28.40 -17.69 -2.54
CA GLY A 106 -28.47 -16.59 -3.50
C GLY A 106 -28.92 -15.27 -2.88
N GLU A 107 -29.07 -15.19 -1.55
CA GLU A 107 -29.52 -13.96 -0.91
C GLU A 107 -28.37 -12.96 -0.72
N PRO A 108 -28.61 -11.70 -1.02
CA PRO A 108 -27.68 -10.60 -0.70
C PRO A 108 -27.31 -10.59 0.78
N LEU A 109 -26.13 -10.10 1.07
CA LEU A 109 -25.58 -10.09 2.44
C LEU A 109 -24.68 -8.88 2.61
N VAL A 110 -24.81 -8.18 3.74
CA VAL A 110 -23.78 -7.29 4.27
C VAL A 110 -23.08 -7.99 5.43
N PHE A 111 -21.75 -7.84 5.51
CA PHE A 111 -20.98 -8.42 6.59
C PHE A 111 -19.80 -7.52 6.97
N PHE A 112 -19.46 -7.55 8.23
CA PHE A 112 -18.21 -7.01 8.76
C PHE A 112 -17.18 -8.13 8.85
N CYS A 113 -15.91 -7.84 8.54
CA CYS A 113 -14.81 -8.76 8.81
C CYS A 113 -13.57 -7.95 9.19
N ASN A 114 -12.89 -8.33 10.28
CA ASN A 114 -11.63 -7.71 10.68
C ASN A 114 -10.42 -8.61 10.32
N ASP A 115 -9.22 -8.13 10.60
CA ASP A 115 -7.97 -8.87 10.37
C ASP A 115 -7.90 -10.18 11.17
N ALA A 116 -8.45 -10.21 12.38
CA ALA A 116 -8.56 -11.43 13.19
C ALA A 116 -9.57 -12.45 12.62
N LYS A 117 -10.25 -12.10 11.50
CA LYS A 117 -11.27 -12.90 10.84
C LYS A 117 -12.50 -13.12 11.70
N GLU A 118 -12.79 -12.19 12.61
CA GLU A 118 -14.11 -12.04 13.21
C GLU A 118 -15.08 -11.58 12.12
N ILE A 119 -16.19 -12.28 11.96
CA ILE A 119 -17.25 -11.94 11.01
C ILE A 119 -18.52 -11.62 11.79
N VAL A 120 -19.15 -10.50 11.46
CA VAL A 120 -20.48 -10.13 11.95
C VAL A 120 -21.40 -9.94 10.75
N ALA A 121 -22.57 -10.56 10.79
CA ALA A 121 -23.60 -10.46 9.78
C ALA A 121 -24.98 -10.60 10.42
N SER A 122 -26.04 -10.17 9.72
CA SER A 122 -27.43 -10.20 10.21
C SER A 122 -28.02 -11.63 10.28
N ARG A 123 -27.34 -12.62 9.70
CA ARG A 123 -27.78 -14.02 9.68
C ARG A 123 -26.61 -14.98 9.83
N GLU A 124 -26.92 -16.24 10.12
CA GLU A 124 -25.93 -17.32 10.11
C GLU A 124 -25.39 -17.54 8.69
N LEU A 125 -24.06 -17.67 8.60
CA LEU A 125 -23.35 -17.80 7.33
C LEU A 125 -23.03 -19.26 7.03
N SER A 126 -23.20 -19.65 5.77
CA SER A 126 -22.73 -20.95 5.30
C SER A 126 -21.19 -21.03 5.36
N PRO A 127 -20.59 -22.23 5.42
CA PRO A 127 -19.13 -22.39 5.35
C PRO A 127 -18.52 -21.73 4.11
N ARG A 128 -19.25 -21.68 3.00
CA ARG A 128 -18.83 -21.02 1.77
C ARG A 128 -18.86 -19.51 1.92
N ASP A 129 -19.92 -18.92 2.47
CA ASP A 129 -20.00 -17.49 2.73
C ASP A 129 -18.87 -17.04 3.68
N ILE A 130 -18.59 -17.82 4.72
CA ILE A 130 -17.46 -17.57 5.63
C ILE A 130 -16.12 -17.58 4.87
N PHE A 131 -15.93 -18.53 3.97
CA PHE A 131 -14.70 -18.61 3.17
C PHE A 131 -14.56 -17.39 2.27
N GLN A 132 -15.59 -17.03 1.52
CA GLN A 132 -15.58 -15.87 0.62
C GLN A 132 -15.40 -14.55 1.39
N ALA A 133 -16.14 -14.34 2.49
CA ALA A 133 -16.00 -13.18 3.33
C ALA A 133 -14.56 -12.98 3.85
N LYS A 134 -13.88 -14.08 4.22
CA LYS A 134 -12.47 -14.04 4.65
C LYS A 134 -11.50 -13.78 3.50
N ASP A 135 -11.84 -14.20 2.29
CA ASP A 135 -10.98 -14.04 1.12
C ASP A 135 -11.01 -12.61 0.59
N VAL A 136 -12.20 -12.03 0.39
CA VAL A 136 -12.35 -10.65 -0.09
C VAL A 136 -11.89 -9.60 0.90
N THR A 137 -11.70 -9.93 2.17
CA THR A 137 -11.23 -9.03 3.21
C THR A 137 -9.72 -9.15 3.48
N ARG A 138 -8.93 -9.40 2.46
CA ARG A 138 -7.46 -9.32 2.50
C ARG A 138 -6.93 -7.96 2.06
N GLY A 139 -7.78 -7.17 1.43
CA GLY A 139 -7.52 -5.83 0.92
C GLY A 139 -8.77 -5.32 0.23
N PRO A 140 -8.74 -4.13 -0.39
CA PRO A 140 -9.79 -3.72 -1.30
C PRO A 140 -9.85 -4.76 -2.42
N SER A 141 -10.92 -5.50 -2.49
CA SER A 141 -11.08 -6.52 -3.52
C SER A 141 -12.53 -6.75 -3.88
N MET A 142 -12.73 -7.13 -5.10
CA MET A 142 -14.00 -7.55 -5.63
C MET A 142 -13.79 -8.89 -6.32
N HIS A 143 -14.57 -9.89 -5.93
CA HIS A 143 -14.50 -11.23 -6.51
C HIS A 143 -15.85 -11.59 -7.09
N ASN A 144 -15.86 -11.91 -8.37
CA ASN A 144 -17.00 -12.59 -8.97
C ASN A 144 -16.98 -14.05 -8.49
N ASP A 145 -18.04 -14.44 -7.84
CA ASP A 145 -18.21 -15.87 -7.56
C ASP A 145 -18.31 -16.60 -8.92
N GLN A 146 -17.54 -17.65 -9.07
CA GLN A 146 -17.52 -18.47 -10.29
C GLN A 146 -18.80 -19.32 -10.44
N PHE A 147 -19.68 -19.25 -9.45
CA PHE A 147 -20.88 -20.04 -9.34
C PHE A 147 -22.08 -19.09 -9.13
N ASP A 148 -23.06 -19.15 -9.99
CA ASP A 148 -24.40 -18.56 -9.82
C ASP A 148 -24.53 -17.03 -9.82
N GLY A 149 -23.64 -16.29 -10.50
CA GLY A 149 -23.81 -14.84 -10.69
C GLY A 149 -23.72 -14.03 -9.41
N LEU A 150 -22.92 -14.48 -8.43
CA LEU A 150 -22.64 -13.78 -7.20
C LEU A 150 -21.37 -12.97 -7.33
N THR A 151 -21.38 -11.75 -6.79
CA THR A 151 -20.20 -10.91 -6.62
C THR A 151 -19.98 -10.64 -5.14
N TRP A 152 -18.74 -10.81 -4.71
CA TRP A 152 -18.30 -10.48 -3.37
C TRP A 152 -17.37 -9.27 -3.45
N ALA A 153 -17.64 -8.27 -2.63
CA ALA A 153 -16.89 -7.04 -2.61
C ALA A 153 -16.65 -6.58 -1.18
N SER A 154 -15.57 -5.85 -0.94
CA SER A 154 -15.28 -5.30 0.38
C SER A 154 -14.74 -3.88 0.29
N GLU A 155 -15.19 -3.03 1.21
CA GLU A 155 -14.69 -1.68 1.45
C GLU A 155 -13.83 -1.65 2.71
N PRO A 156 -12.59 -1.16 2.65
CA PRO A 156 -11.77 -0.96 3.83
C PRO A 156 -12.36 0.15 4.72
N LEU A 157 -12.33 -0.07 6.03
CA LEU A 157 -12.76 0.88 7.04
C LEU A 157 -11.60 1.73 7.60
N PHE A 158 -10.42 1.58 7.03
CA PHE A 158 -9.21 2.32 7.41
C PHE A 158 -8.74 3.22 6.26
N GLY A 159 -8.15 4.35 6.60
CA GLY A 159 -7.62 5.30 5.63
C GLY A 159 -6.35 4.82 4.92
N LYS A 160 -6.05 5.42 3.77
CA LYS A 160 -4.74 5.29 3.11
C LYS A 160 -3.65 5.88 4.02
N VAL A 161 -2.53 5.20 4.17
CA VAL A 161 -1.34 5.75 4.84
C VAL A 161 -0.77 6.87 3.98
N ARG A 162 -0.50 8.02 4.58
CA ARG A 162 0.08 9.17 3.90
C ARG A 162 1.60 9.01 3.80
N VAL A 163 2.12 9.15 2.58
CA VAL A 163 3.56 9.10 2.27
C VAL A 163 4.00 10.47 1.77
N TRP A 164 4.91 11.10 2.49
CA TRP A 164 5.56 12.35 2.10
C TRP A 164 6.81 12.04 1.28
N LEU A 165 6.89 12.57 0.08
CA LEU A 165 8.07 12.56 -0.76
C LEU A 165 8.72 13.95 -0.68
N LEU A 166 9.76 14.07 0.12
CA LEU A 166 10.48 15.32 0.29
C LEU A 166 11.58 15.42 -0.76
N GLY A 167 11.32 16.22 -1.79
CA GLY A 167 12.11 16.35 -3.01
C GLY A 167 11.49 15.66 -4.22
N ALA A 168 11.42 16.39 -5.34
CA ALA A 168 10.85 15.94 -6.61
C ALA A 168 11.90 15.40 -7.58
N SER A 169 12.77 14.50 -7.11
CA SER A 169 13.75 13.79 -7.95
C SER A 169 13.06 12.80 -8.90
N ASP A 170 13.80 12.26 -9.88
CA ASP A 170 13.26 11.24 -10.79
C ASP A 170 12.86 9.97 -10.03
N ALA A 171 13.59 9.60 -8.99
CA ALA A 171 13.19 8.50 -8.13
C ALA A 171 11.88 8.81 -7.38
N ALA A 172 11.65 10.06 -6.96
CA ALA A 172 10.40 10.45 -6.31
C ALA A 172 9.20 10.35 -7.25
N VAL A 173 9.36 10.65 -8.53
CA VAL A 173 8.30 10.48 -9.56
C VAL A 173 7.86 9.03 -9.65
N GLU A 174 8.82 8.12 -9.79
CA GLU A 174 8.55 6.69 -9.88
C GLU A 174 7.95 6.13 -8.58
N VAL A 175 8.45 6.60 -7.43
CA VAL A 175 7.89 6.25 -6.12
C VAL A 175 6.45 6.74 -5.99
N ALA A 176 6.15 7.98 -6.44
CA ALA A 176 4.81 8.54 -6.34
C ALA A 176 3.78 7.68 -7.09
N GLN A 177 4.07 7.32 -8.34
CA GLN A 177 3.19 6.50 -9.16
C GLN A 177 2.96 5.11 -8.57
N LEU A 178 4.05 4.43 -8.16
CA LEU A 178 3.95 3.10 -7.61
C LEU A 178 3.31 3.07 -6.22
N ALA A 179 3.58 4.06 -5.37
CA ALA A 179 2.98 4.16 -4.04
C ALA A 179 1.47 4.42 -4.11
N ASP A 180 1.03 5.32 -5.00
CA ASP A 180 -0.39 5.55 -5.25
C ASP A 180 -1.07 4.26 -5.76
N HIS A 181 -0.46 3.61 -6.76
CA HIS A 181 -0.97 2.35 -7.31
C HIS A 181 -1.17 1.25 -6.25
N VAL A 182 -0.31 1.17 -5.24
CA VAL A 182 -0.45 0.20 -4.13
C VAL A 182 -1.23 0.75 -2.92
N GLY A 183 -1.93 1.86 -3.09
CA GLY A 183 -2.92 2.39 -2.14
C GLY A 183 -2.35 3.22 -1.00
N PHE A 184 -1.26 3.96 -1.22
CA PHE A 184 -0.85 5.06 -0.34
C PHE A 184 -1.48 6.38 -0.78
N HIS A 185 -1.62 7.34 0.13
CA HIS A 185 -1.89 8.73 -0.20
C HIS A 185 -0.56 9.47 -0.32
N VAL A 186 -0.20 9.91 -1.51
CA VAL A 186 1.11 10.49 -1.78
C VAL A 186 1.06 12.01 -1.70
N VAL A 187 1.97 12.60 -0.94
CA VAL A 187 2.21 14.05 -0.85
C VAL A 187 3.62 14.35 -1.32
N ALA A 188 3.76 14.99 -2.46
CA ALA A 188 5.04 15.40 -3.02
C ALA A 188 5.35 16.86 -2.67
N VAL A 189 6.56 17.14 -2.18
CA VAL A 189 6.97 18.46 -1.70
C VAL A 189 8.31 18.85 -2.36
N ASP A 190 8.34 20.00 -3.00
CA ASP A 190 9.58 20.61 -3.53
C ASP A 190 9.37 22.13 -3.68
N TYR A 191 10.44 22.89 -3.88
CA TYR A 191 10.40 24.34 -4.10
C TYR A 191 10.48 24.73 -5.58
N ASP A 192 10.80 23.79 -6.47
CA ASP A 192 11.09 24.08 -7.86
C ASP A 192 9.95 23.58 -8.78
N PRO A 193 9.19 24.52 -9.41
CA PRO A 193 8.05 24.15 -10.26
C PRO A 193 8.45 23.39 -11.54
N ALA A 194 9.72 23.44 -11.94
CA ALA A 194 10.19 22.63 -13.06
C ALA A 194 10.21 21.13 -12.71
N PHE A 195 10.31 20.80 -11.43
CA PHE A 195 10.36 19.42 -10.96
C PHE A 195 9.07 18.96 -10.28
N LEU A 196 8.39 19.84 -9.53
CA LEU A 196 7.11 19.55 -8.91
C LEU A 196 5.96 20.15 -9.71
N ASN A 197 5.39 19.37 -10.60
CA ASN A 197 4.27 19.78 -11.47
C ASN A 197 3.32 18.60 -11.75
N GLU A 198 2.20 18.89 -12.40
CA GLU A 198 1.15 17.92 -12.68
C GLU A 198 1.59 16.81 -13.66
N GLU A 199 2.42 17.15 -14.64
CA GLU A 199 2.93 16.18 -15.61
C GLU A 199 3.79 15.10 -14.93
N ARG A 200 4.62 15.49 -13.95
CA ARG A 200 5.52 14.57 -13.23
C ARG A 200 4.82 13.85 -12.07
N PHE A 201 3.87 14.50 -11.41
CA PHE A 201 3.17 13.96 -10.24
C PHE A 201 1.64 14.06 -10.44
N PRO A 202 1.06 13.30 -11.40
CA PRO A 202 -0.35 13.46 -11.77
C PRO A 202 -1.34 13.04 -10.67
N THR A 203 -0.98 12.07 -9.83
CA THR A 203 -1.86 11.49 -8.80
C THR A 203 -1.53 11.96 -7.39
N ALA A 204 -0.37 12.61 -7.19
CA ALA A 204 0.05 13.06 -5.86
C ALA A 204 -0.53 14.44 -5.51
N GLU A 205 -0.84 14.63 -4.23
CA GLU A 205 -0.98 15.97 -3.67
C GLU A 205 0.38 16.69 -3.78
N ARG A 206 0.40 17.88 -4.36
CA ARG A 206 1.63 18.66 -4.60
C ARG A 206 1.66 19.87 -3.69
N ILE A 207 2.71 19.99 -2.88
CA ILE A 207 2.94 21.13 -2.01
C ILE A 207 4.19 21.87 -2.48
N MET A 208 3.97 23.06 -3.05
CA MET A 208 5.04 23.93 -3.51
C MET A 208 5.55 24.79 -2.37
N LEU A 209 6.84 24.65 -2.05
CA LEU A 209 7.53 25.52 -1.10
C LEU A 209 7.98 26.82 -1.80
N HIS A 210 7.97 27.92 -1.06
CA HIS A 210 8.42 29.22 -1.55
C HIS A 210 9.82 29.53 -1.00
N GLY A 211 10.53 30.50 -1.56
CA GLY A 211 11.84 30.89 -1.06
C GLY A 211 13.03 30.06 -1.53
N GLY A 212 12.82 29.01 -2.34
CA GLY A 212 13.90 28.23 -2.96
C GLY A 212 14.61 27.26 -2.00
N ASN A 213 14.00 26.93 -0.87
CA ASN A 213 14.52 26.03 0.15
C ASN A 213 13.40 25.23 0.83
N PHE A 214 13.72 24.48 1.89
CA PHE A 214 12.80 23.64 2.65
C PHE A 214 12.40 24.22 4.02
N ASP A 215 12.66 25.52 4.27
CA ASP A 215 12.38 26.15 5.58
C ASP A 215 10.88 26.13 5.94
N GLU A 216 10.01 26.30 4.94
CA GLU A 216 8.55 26.26 5.16
C GLU A 216 8.04 24.88 5.63
N LEU A 217 8.81 23.82 5.42
CA LEU A 217 8.46 22.47 5.87
C LEU A 217 8.24 22.43 7.39
N ALA A 218 9.00 23.24 8.15
CA ALA A 218 8.88 23.33 9.60
C ALA A 218 7.46 23.75 10.08
N ASN A 219 6.68 24.42 9.23
CA ASN A 219 5.32 24.87 9.53
C ASN A 219 4.24 23.86 9.13
N MET A 220 4.61 22.75 8.51
CA MET A 220 3.68 21.73 8.05
C MET A 220 3.48 20.66 9.15
N PRO A 221 2.22 20.27 9.45
CA PRO A 221 1.95 19.26 10.45
C PRO A 221 2.18 17.86 9.88
N GLY A 222 3.18 17.16 10.39
CA GLY A 222 3.30 15.71 10.25
C GLY A 222 2.42 14.99 11.26
N ARG A 223 2.05 13.75 10.96
CA ARG A 223 1.26 12.87 11.85
C ARG A 223 2.09 11.66 12.27
N PRO A 224 1.85 11.10 13.45
CA PRO A 224 2.56 9.90 13.89
C PRO A 224 2.39 8.69 12.93
N GLU A 225 1.32 8.66 12.14
CA GLU A 225 1.04 7.59 11.19
C GLU A 225 1.72 7.80 9.83
N ASP A 226 2.26 8.97 9.57
CA ASP A 226 2.85 9.32 8.28
C ASP A 226 4.16 8.57 8.01
N TYR A 227 4.45 8.38 6.74
CA TYR A 227 5.72 7.88 6.24
C TYR A 227 6.43 9.00 5.47
N VAL A 228 7.75 9.06 5.60
CA VAL A 228 8.57 10.09 4.96
C VAL A 228 9.69 9.45 4.15
N CYS A 229 9.76 9.81 2.88
CA CYS A 229 10.85 9.47 1.98
C CYS A 229 11.63 10.73 1.65
N VAL A 230 12.87 10.83 2.13
CA VAL A 230 13.78 11.94 1.84
C VAL A 230 14.49 11.63 0.53
N LEU A 231 14.07 12.32 -0.53
CA LEU A 231 14.46 12.10 -1.93
C LEU A 231 14.93 13.41 -2.60
N THR A 232 15.55 14.31 -1.81
CA THR A 232 15.92 15.64 -2.29
C THR A 232 16.96 15.56 -3.40
N ARG A 233 16.83 16.46 -4.39
CA ARG A 233 17.77 16.54 -5.50
C ARG A 233 19.15 16.99 -5.03
N GLY A 234 20.17 16.22 -5.38
CA GLY A 234 21.53 16.51 -4.97
C GLY A 234 21.81 16.45 -3.47
N HIS A 235 20.84 15.94 -2.68
CA HIS A 235 20.93 15.84 -1.21
C HIS A 235 21.02 17.21 -0.49
N MET A 236 20.50 18.27 -1.12
CA MET A 236 20.70 19.64 -0.61
C MET A 236 19.90 19.93 0.66
N PHE A 237 18.73 19.27 0.84
CA PHE A 237 17.79 19.52 1.93
C PHE A 237 17.46 18.23 2.72
N ASP A 238 18.35 17.24 2.67
CA ASP A 238 18.19 16.00 3.43
C ASP A 238 18.20 16.26 4.95
N PRO A 239 19.07 17.14 5.51
CA PRO A 239 19.05 17.42 6.94
C PRO A 239 17.72 18.03 7.42
N GLU A 240 17.22 19.08 6.75
CA GLU A 240 15.95 19.76 7.07
C GLU A 240 14.78 18.78 7.00
N SER A 241 14.78 17.94 5.98
CA SER A 241 13.77 16.90 5.77
C SER A 241 13.76 15.85 6.88
N CYS A 242 14.95 15.37 7.29
CA CYS A 242 15.08 14.42 8.40
C CYS A 242 14.70 15.06 9.74
N ILE A 243 15.13 16.30 10.01
CA ILE A 243 14.80 17.03 11.23
C ILE A 243 13.28 17.17 11.36
N TRP A 244 12.62 17.65 10.30
CA TRP A 244 11.16 17.79 10.29
C TRP A 244 10.44 16.46 10.57
N ALA A 245 10.84 15.41 9.89
CA ALA A 245 10.22 14.09 10.05
C ALA A 245 10.38 13.56 11.48
N LEU A 246 11.57 13.67 12.06
CA LEU A 246 11.86 13.18 13.41
C LEU A 246 11.18 14.02 14.49
N GLN A 247 11.11 15.35 14.32
CA GLN A 247 10.40 16.25 15.24
C GLN A 247 8.88 16.02 15.26
N ASN A 248 8.29 15.64 14.11
CA ASN A 248 6.88 15.27 14.01
C ASN A 248 6.58 13.84 14.50
N GLY A 249 7.60 13.05 14.85
CA GLY A 249 7.43 11.70 15.38
C GLY A 249 6.81 10.72 14.39
N VAL A 250 6.95 10.94 13.08
CA VAL A 250 6.35 10.10 12.03
C VAL A 250 6.75 8.63 12.18
N HIS A 251 5.90 7.74 11.70
CA HIS A 251 6.11 6.30 11.86
C HIS A 251 7.36 5.78 11.15
N TYR A 252 7.58 6.24 9.92
CA TYR A 252 8.72 5.82 9.10
C TYR A 252 9.45 7.00 8.49
N VAL A 253 10.77 6.97 8.55
CA VAL A 253 11.66 7.91 7.84
C VAL A 253 12.70 7.11 7.08
N GLY A 254 12.75 7.28 5.76
CA GLY A 254 13.78 6.72 4.93
C GLY A 254 14.52 7.80 4.14
N MET A 255 15.84 7.72 4.06
CA MET A 255 16.67 8.69 3.35
C MET A 255 17.48 8.00 2.26
N MET A 256 17.46 8.58 1.05
CA MET A 256 18.37 8.16 -0.02
C MET A 256 19.78 8.68 0.26
N GLY A 257 20.78 7.84 0.15
CA GLY A 257 22.17 8.30 0.30
C GLY A 257 23.17 7.16 0.41
N CYS A 258 24.44 7.51 0.16
CA CYS A 258 25.58 6.63 0.39
C CYS A 258 26.22 6.90 1.77
N ALA A 259 27.07 6.01 2.23
CA ALA A 259 27.68 6.07 3.57
C ALA A 259 28.34 7.42 3.88
N GLY A 260 29.05 8.02 2.91
CA GLY A 260 29.74 9.30 3.14
C GLY A 260 28.78 10.48 3.33
N LYS A 261 27.65 10.49 2.62
CA LYS A 261 26.62 11.53 2.79
C LYS A 261 25.85 11.35 4.10
N ASN A 262 25.60 10.12 4.50
CA ASN A 262 24.94 9.82 5.76
C ASN A 262 25.65 10.44 6.97
N SER A 263 27.00 10.47 6.97
CA SER A 263 27.78 11.11 8.04
C SER A 263 27.57 12.62 8.09
N THR A 264 27.58 13.31 6.93
CA THR A 264 27.36 14.75 6.89
C THR A 264 25.96 15.15 7.34
N VAL A 265 24.93 14.40 6.91
CA VAL A 265 23.56 14.64 7.33
C VAL A 265 23.39 14.36 8.82
N HIS A 266 23.98 13.27 9.34
CA HIS A 266 24.01 12.93 10.75
C HIS A 266 24.51 14.10 11.61
N ASP A 267 25.68 14.66 11.28
CA ASP A 267 26.29 15.73 12.08
C ASP A 267 25.42 16.98 12.12
N LEU A 268 24.72 17.30 11.01
CA LEU A 268 23.78 18.42 10.95
C LEU A 268 22.50 18.15 11.75
N VAL A 269 21.94 16.95 11.64
CA VAL A 269 20.70 16.56 12.33
C VAL A 269 20.90 16.49 13.84
N VAL A 270 21.99 15.88 14.30
CA VAL A 270 22.34 15.83 15.73
C VAL A 270 22.73 17.22 16.25
N GLY A 271 23.45 18.02 15.45
CA GLY A 271 23.76 19.41 15.76
C GLY A 271 22.53 20.30 15.91
N ALA A 272 21.41 19.96 15.28
CA ALA A 272 20.12 20.63 15.42
C ALA A 272 19.31 20.14 16.64
N GLY A 273 19.85 19.24 17.48
CA GLY A 273 19.24 18.78 18.73
C GLY A 273 18.42 17.49 18.62
N ILE A 274 18.46 16.80 17.49
CA ILE A 274 17.89 15.44 17.37
C ILE A 274 18.80 14.46 18.10
N THR A 275 18.22 13.55 18.88
CA THR A 275 18.99 12.55 19.62
C THR A 275 19.54 11.46 18.69
N GLU A 276 20.63 10.81 19.10
CA GLU A 276 21.18 9.65 18.38
C GLU A 276 20.14 8.53 18.22
N THR A 277 19.33 8.32 19.25
CA THR A 277 18.25 7.32 19.22
C THR A 277 17.20 7.64 18.15
N ASP A 278 16.84 8.90 17.99
CA ASP A 278 15.90 9.31 16.95
C ASP A 278 16.53 9.24 15.56
N TRP A 279 17.81 9.61 15.44
CA TRP A 279 18.55 9.47 14.20
C TRP A 279 18.65 8.00 13.75
N ASP A 280 18.79 7.05 14.67
CA ASP A 280 18.84 5.62 14.34
C ASP A 280 17.53 5.06 13.77
N ARG A 281 16.42 5.79 13.95
CA ARG A 281 15.13 5.46 13.28
C ARG A 281 15.16 5.76 11.78
N VAL A 282 16.06 6.62 11.30
CA VAL A 282 16.17 6.93 9.87
C VAL A 282 16.73 5.74 9.12
N LYS A 283 15.93 5.12 8.28
CA LYS A 283 16.35 4.04 7.38
C LYS A 283 17.26 4.59 6.29
N ARG A 284 18.52 4.17 6.28
CA ARG A 284 19.55 4.65 5.35
C ARG A 284 20.50 3.54 4.91
N PRO A 285 20.63 3.27 3.63
CA PRO A 285 19.80 3.80 2.54
C PRO A 285 18.35 3.32 2.61
N ILE A 286 17.42 4.15 2.13
CA ILE A 286 16.01 3.81 1.97
C ILE A 286 15.85 2.67 0.96
N GLY A 287 14.87 1.82 1.19
CA GLY A 287 14.48 0.76 0.28
C GLY A 287 15.16 -0.58 0.55
N LEU A 288 14.58 -1.61 -0.02
CA LEU A 288 15.06 -2.98 0.07
C LEU A 288 16.37 -3.17 -0.69
N SER A 289 17.34 -3.89 -0.11
CA SER A 289 18.67 -4.05 -0.68
C SER A 289 18.76 -5.24 -1.64
N PHE A 290 18.42 -5.06 -2.92
CA PHE A 290 18.56 -6.07 -3.96
C PHE A 290 19.35 -5.61 -5.19
N GLY A 291 19.96 -4.41 -5.15
CA GLY A 291 20.86 -3.92 -6.19
C GLY A 291 20.19 -3.01 -7.22
N ALA A 292 19.09 -2.34 -6.86
CA ALA A 292 18.43 -1.32 -7.67
C ALA A 292 19.39 -0.21 -8.11
N LYS A 293 19.28 0.25 -9.36
CA LYS A 293 20.16 1.26 -9.97
C LYS A 293 19.40 2.36 -10.70
N THR A 294 18.31 2.02 -11.38
CA THR A 294 17.48 2.99 -12.10
C THR A 294 16.43 3.61 -11.18
N PRO A 295 15.88 4.80 -11.48
CA PRO A 295 14.79 5.39 -10.71
C PRO A 295 13.62 4.43 -10.51
N ALA A 296 13.18 3.71 -11.53
CA ALA A 296 12.10 2.74 -11.44
C ALA A 296 12.45 1.52 -10.54
N GLU A 297 13.69 0.99 -10.62
CA GLU A 297 14.14 -0.08 -9.72
C GLU A 297 14.24 0.41 -8.27
N LEU A 298 14.68 1.66 -8.06
CA LEU A 298 14.68 2.29 -6.74
C LEU A 298 13.26 2.44 -6.19
N ALA A 299 12.29 2.80 -7.03
CA ALA A 299 10.89 2.86 -6.62
C ALA A 299 10.37 1.50 -6.16
N ILE A 300 10.68 0.41 -6.86
CA ILE A 300 10.33 -0.96 -6.43
C ILE A 300 10.95 -1.26 -5.06
N ALA A 301 12.22 -0.89 -4.85
CA ALA A 301 12.92 -1.10 -3.59
C ALA A 301 12.27 -0.31 -2.43
N ILE A 302 11.97 0.96 -2.67
CA ILE A 302 11.39 1.87 -1.68
C ILE A 302 9.95 1.48 -1.37
N VAL A 303 9.10 1.35 -2.38
CA VAL A 303 7.69 1.02 -2.18
C VAL A 303 7.52 -0.38 -1.58
N GLY A 304 8.36 -1.35 -1.97
CA GLY A 304 8.40 -2.66 -1.32
C GLY A 304 8.72 -2.59 0.17
N GLU A 305 9.63 -1.70 0.58
CA GLU A 305 9.91 -1.45 1.99
C GLU A 305 8.73 -0.75 2.69
N LEU A 306 8.10 0.26 2.06
CA LEU A 306 6.91 0.92 2.62
C LEU A 306 5.75 -0.06 2.82
N VAL A 307 5.54 -1.01 1.91
CA VAL A 307 4.53 -2.06 2.05
C VAL A 307 4.84 -2.98 3.24
N ASP A 308 6.13 -3.38 3.43
CA ASP A 308 6.54 -4.18 4.59
C ASP A 308 6.34 -3.42 5.91
N VAL A 309 6.70 -2.12 5.94
CA VAL A 309 6.48 -1.26 7.12
C VAL A 309 4.99 -1.13 7.42
N ARG A 310 4.15 -0.88 6.40
CA ARG A 310 2.70 -0.79 6.55
C ARG A 310 2.10 -2.10 7.07
N TYR A 311 2.58 -3.24 6.59
CA TYR A 311 2.18 -4.53 7.10
C TYR A 311 2.51 -4.68 8.60
N ARG A 312 3.75 -4.36 9.00
CA ARG A 312 4.19 -4.44 10.40
C ARG A 312 3.47 -3.46 11.33
N GLN A 313 3.14 -2.28 10.84
CA GLN A 313 2.36 -1.28 11.60
C GLN A 313 0.93 -1.77 11.87
N ARG A 314 0.33 -2.42 10.88
CA ARG A 314 -1.08 -2.80 10.90
C ARG A 314 -1.37 -4.12 11.60
N TYR A 315 -0.43 -5.04 11.57
CA TYR A 315 -0.65 -6.38 12.09
C TYR A 315 0.10 -6.62 13.39
N SER A 316 -0.58 -7.23 14.39
CA SER A 316 0.07 -7.61 15.63
C SER A 316 1.24 -8.59 15.38
N GLU A 317 2.20 -8.64 16.30
CA GLU A 317 3.33 -9.57 16.21
C GLU A 317 2.86 -11.03 16.08
N GLU A 318 1.77 -11.39 16.73
CA GLU A 318 1.16 -12.71 16.64
C GLU A 318 0.59 -13.01 15.26
N ALA A 319 -0.05 -12.02 14.62
CA ALA A 319 -0.56 -12.13 13.24
C ALA A 319 0.60 -12.26 12.24
N GLN A 320 1.66 -11.49 12.43
CA GLN A 320 2.89 -11.56 11.64
C GLN A 320 3.55 -12.95 11.78
N ALA A 321 3.69 -13.45 12.99
CA ALA A 321 4.26 -14.78 13.26
C ALA A 321 3.44 -15.92 12.64
N ARG A 322 2.09 -15.81 12.69
CA ARG A 322 1.21 -16.79 12.02
C ARG A 322 1.39 -16.77 10.50
N HIS A 323 1.52 -15.59 9.91
CA HIS A 323 1.75 -15.44 8.46
C HIS A 323 3.10 -16.02 8.06
N GLU A 324 4.17 -15.69 8.76
CA GLU A 324 5.52 -16.22 8.51
C GLU A 324 5.56 -17.76 8.60
N LYS A 325 4.88 -18.32 9.60
CA LYS A 325 4.74 -19.77 9.75
C LYS A 325 3.96 -20.40 8.60
N SER A 326 2.89 -19.77 8.13
CA SER A 326 2.09 -20.26 7.00
C SER A 326 2.88 -20.29 5.69
N LEU A 327 3.87 -19.41 5.54
CA LEU A 327 4.78 -19.38 4.39
C LEU A 327 5.92 -20.42 4.49
N GLY A 328 5.97 -21.23 5.55
CA GLY A 328 7.03 -22.18 5.80
C GLY A 328 8.41 -21.54 6.00
N ARG A 329 8.44 -20.29 6.46
CA ARG A 329 9.65 -19.50 6.68
C ARG A 329 9.94 -19.47 8.17
N GLU A 330 10.96 -20.20 8.59
CA GLU A 330 11.51 -20.11 9.95
C GLU A 330 12.44 -18.90 10.14
N GLU A 331 12.92 -18.29 9.03
CA GLU A 331 13.77 -17.09 9.04
C GLU A 331 13.33 -16.12 7.92
N PRO A 332 13.42 -14.77 8.14
CA PRO A 332 13.17 -13.78 7.10
C PRO A 332 14.01 -14.04 5.84
N LEU A 333 13.45 -13.78 4.68
CA LEU A 333 14.12 -14.00 3.38
C LEU A 333 15.51 -13.34 3.28
N TRP A 334 15.71 -12.21 3.97
CA TRP A 334 16.88 -11.35 3.94
C TRP A 334 18.15 -11.94 4.58
N PRO A 335 18.11 -12.62 5.75
CA PRO A 335 19.29 -13.25 6.31
C PRO A 335 19.86 -14.35 5.43
N ARG A 336 19.00 -15.08 4.70
CA ARG A 336 19.43 -16.18 3.80
C ARG A 336 20.22 -15.68 2.60
N LEU A 337 19.85 -14.53 2.03
CA LEU A 337 20.58 -13.91 0.92
C LEU A 337 21.95 -13.39 1.36
N ARG A 338 22.08 -12.84 2.57
CA ARG A 338 23.38 -12.42 3.13
C ARG A 338 24.32 -13.59 3.39
N ARG A 339 23.82 -14.73 3.88
CA ARG A 339 24.66 -15.92 4.15
C ARG A 339 25.23 -16.55 2.87
N ARG A 340 24.47 -16.59 1.77
CA ARG A 340 24.96 -17.11 0.48
C ARG A 340 26.12 -16.30 -0.10
N ARG A 341 26.21 -15.01 0.16
CA ARG A 341 27.31 -14.16 -0.29
C ARG A 341 28.60 -14.35 0.50
N LYS A 342 28.55 -14.77 1.79
CA LYS A 342 29.72 -15.05 2.63
C LYS A 342 30.35 -16.42 2.35
N SER A 343 29.62 -17.40 1.85
CA SER A 343 30.14 -18.75 1.60
C SER A 343 30.88 -18.92 0.26
N ARG A 344 30.81 -17.95 -0.67
CA ARG A 344 31.56 -17.97 -1.94
C ARG A 344 32.96 -17.36 -1.88
N GLY A 345 33.45 -17.01 -0.71
CA GLY A 345 34.70 -16.28 -0.52
C GLY A 345 35.85 -17.11 0.02
N LYS A 346 36.01 -18.41 -0.29
CA LYS A 346 37.24 -19.16 -0.03
C LYS A 346 37.35 -20.42 -0.91
N THR A 347 37.76 -20.23 -2.15
CA THR A 347 38.67 -21.16 -2.84
C THR A 347 39.41 -20.35 -3.91
N ARG A 348 40.55 -19.80 -3.53
CA ARG A 348 41.59 -19.40 -4.48
C ARG A 348 42.27 -20.68 -4.92
N SER A 349 41.94 -21.24 -6.04
CA SER A 349 42.83 -22.08 -6.81
C SER A 349 43.63 -21.17 -7.75
N ALA A 350 44.93 -21.25 -7.64
CA ALA A 350 45.88 -20.54 -8.47
C ALA A 350 45.71 -20.97 -9.94
N LEU A 351 45.40 -20.01 -10.81
CA LEU A 351 45.60 -20.20 -12.25
C LEU A 351 46.97 -19.65 -12.66
N PRO A 352 47.67 -20.28 -13.61
CA PRO A 352 49.01 -19.87 -13.97
C PRO A 352 49.01 -18.54 -14.73
N ARG A 353 50.06 -17.76 -14.49
CA ARG A 353 50.34 -16.50 -15.16
C ARG A 353 50.51 -16.73 -16.67
N ALA A 354 49.59 -16.20 -17.47
CA ALA A 354 49.83 -15.99 -18.88
C ALA A 354 50.52 -14.62 -19.06
N THR A 355 51.65 -14.64 -19.70
CA THR A 355 52.42 -13.47 -20.13
C THR A 355 51.67 -12.72 -21.21
N LEU A 356 51.23 -11.51 -20.90
CA LEU A 356 50.66 -10.56 -21.86
C LEU A 356 51.81 -9.76 -22.51
N SER A 357 52.02 -10.00 -23.79
CA SER A 357 52.88 -9.18 -24.68
C SER A 357 52.27 -7.80 -24.89
N VAL A 358 53.10 -6.79 -24.74
CA VAL A 358 52.84 -5.39 -24.93
C VAL A 358 52.49 -5.09 -26.38
N ILE A 359 51.32 -4.48 -26.64
CA ILE A 359 51.01 -3.84 -27.93
C ILE A 359 51.15 -2.32 -27.71
N PRO A 360 51.90 -1.60 -28.59
CA PRO A 360 52.17 -0.17 -28.40
C PRO A 360 50.97 0.70 -28.84
N CYS A 361 50.77 1.71 -28.04
CA CYS A 361 49.80 2.79 -28.21
C CYS A 361 50.17 3.66 -29.41
N PHE A 362 49.33 3.75 -30.42
CA PHE A 362 49.46 4.73 -31.51
C PHE A 362 48.68 6.01 -31.12
N SER A 363 49.45 7.08 -30.84
CA SER A 363 48.91 8.43 -30.76
C SER A 363 48.68 8.97 -32.19
N LYS A 364 47.48 9.48 -32.47
CA LYS A 364 47.29 10.53 -33.45
C LYS A 364 46.28 11.55 -32.95
N ARG A 365 46.83 12.72 -32.62
CA ARG A 365 46.09 13.98 -32.58
C ARG A 365 45.69 14.34 -34.01
N THR A 366 44.46 14.71 -34.22
CA THR A 366 44.08 15.61 -35.30
C THR A 366 43.14 16.72 -34.72
N ARG A 367 43.65 17.95 -34.80
CA ARG A 367 42.83 19.14 -34.74
C ARG A 367 42.03 19.23 -36.05
N CYS A 368 40.81 19.68 -35.95
CA CYS A 368 40.18 20.44 -37.04
C CYS A 368 39.33 21.53 -36.40
N ASP A 369 39.39 22.63 -37.10
CA ASP A 369 38.88 23.99 -36.86
C ASP A 369 37.38 24.07 -36.61
#